data_0217d7c3478430e2be3f9fbfac9a7a98
#
_entry.id   0217d7c3478430e2be3f9fbfac9a7a98
#
_cell.length_a   1.000
_cell.length_b   1.000
_cell.length_c   1.000
_cell.angle_alpha   90.00
_cell.angle_beta   90.00
_cell.angle_gamma   90.00
#
_symmetry.space_group_name_H-M   'P 1'
#
loop_
_entity.id
_entity.type
_entity.pdbx_description
1 polymer ?
#
loop_
_entity_poly.entity_id
_entity_poly.type
_entity_poly.pdbx_seq_one_letter_code
_entity_poly.pdbx_strand_id
1 'polypeptide(L)'
;MKRYGYHRTSTREQHLDRGIKEITTYCEQNNLELEKIFTDQQTGKNFNRPRYQVLKEDVLRAGDELIITEVDRLGRNKQETLKELQYYRDNGIRVKILELPTTLMNLSKLDNAMARMLMETINNMLIELYAAMAQAEIEKKEKRQREGIDSKKARGEWDDYGRPAVMSIDEFSEHYQKVVSGEIRPFELMKQLGMSKSTYYRYVKRIKE
;
A
#
# COMPACT_ATOMS: atom_id res chain seq x y z
N MET A 1 23.97 -1.22 -17.59
CA MET A 1 22.78 -1.92 -17.10
C MET A 1 22.91 -2.10 -15.59
N LYS A 2 22.13 -1.38 -14.82
CA LYS A 2 22.06 -1.46 -13.37
C LYS A 2 20.76 -2.13 -12.95
N ARG A 3 20.73 -2.69 -11.74
CA ARG A 3 19.54 -3.38 -11.22
C ARG A 3 19.10 -2.76 -9.92
N TYR A 4 17.83 -2.45 -9.83
CA TYR A 4 17.21 -1.85 -8.66
C TYR A 4 16.02 -2.69 -8.22
N GLY A 5 15.86 -2.83 -6.92
CA GLY A 5 14.67 -3.46 -6.34
C GLY A 5 13.65 -2.41 -5.90
N TYR A 6 12.36 -2.77 -5.98
CA TYR A 6 11.30 -2.02 -5.32
C TYR A 6 10.36 -2.93 -4.57
N HIS A 7 10.06 -2.57 -3.34
CA HIS A 7 9.08 -3.28 -2.53
C HIS A 7 8.22 -2.32 -1.71
N ARG A 8 6.93 -2.66 -1.54
CA ARG A 8 5.94 -1.84 -0.84
C ARG A 8 5.11 -2.67 0.11
N THR A 9 4.86 -2.12 1.31
CA THR A 9 3.87 -2.64 2.27
C THR A 9 2.81 -1.60 2.57
N SER A 10 1.62 -2.03 2.99
CA SER A 10 0.48 -1.13 3.26
C SER A 10 0.47 -0.56 4.67
N THR A 11 1.11 -1.23 5.64
CA THR A 11 1.13 -0.85 7.06
C THR A 11 2.54 -0.96 7.64
N ARG A 12 2.76 -0.28 8.78
CA ARG A 12 4.04 -0.38 9.53
C ARG A 12 4.25 -1.76 10.16
N GLU A 13 3.17 -2.50 10.40
CA GLU A 13 3.21 -3.84 11.01
C GLU A 13 3.59 -4.93 9.99
N GLN A 14 3.43 -4.67 8.69
CA GLN A 14 3.88 -5.57 7.65
C GLN A 14 5.39 -5.40 7.44
N HIS A 15 6.13 -6.46 7.69
CA HIS A 15 7.59 -6.46 7.55
C HIS A 15 8.01 -6.28 6.09
N LEU A 16 8.79 -5.24 5.83
CA LEU A 16 9.45 -5.03 4.53
C LEU A 16 10.48 -6.12 4.25
N ASP A 17 10.98 -6.78 5.30
CA ASP A 17 12.09 -7.73 5.25
C ASP A 17 11.82 -8.90 4.30
N ARG A 18 10.57 -9.38 4.21
CA ARG A 18 10.22 -10.48 3.31
C ARG A 18 10.54 -10.15 1.85
N GLY A 19 10.03 -9.01 1.37
CA GLY A 19 10.23 -8.65 -0.03
C GLY A 19 11.67 -8.24 -0.34
N ILE A 20 12.35 -7.58 0.61
CA ILE A 20 13.79 -7.28 0.51
C ILE A 20 14.56 -8.58 0.37
N LYS A 21 14.34 -9.55 1.26
CA LYS A 21 15.00 -10.85 1.24
C LYS A 21 14.73 -11.60 -0.07
N GLU A 22 13.50 -11.61 -0.56
CA GLU A 22 13.10 -12.28 -1.80
C GLU A 22 13.85 -11.70 -3.01
N ILE A 23 13.92 -10.38 -3.15
CA ILE A 23 14.65 -9.70 -4.22
C ILE A 23 16.16 -9.99 -4.11
N THR A 24 16.72 -9.90 -2.89
CA THR A 24 18.15 -10.15 -2.65
C THR A 24 18.50 -11.60 -2.99
N THR A 25 17.73 -12.56 -2.48
CA THR A 25 17.95 -13.99 -2.76
C THR A 25 17.87 -14.30 -4.25
N TYR A 26 16.90 -13.72 -4.97
CA TYR A 26 16.82 -13.86 -6.42
C TYR A 26 18.09 -13.36 -7.12
N CYS A 27 18.60 -12.20 -6.72
CA CYS A 27 19.82 -11.64 -7.32
C CYS A 27 21.04 -12.51 -7.02
N GLU A 28 21.21 -12.99 -5.78
CA GLU A 28 22.29 -13.87 -5.37
C GLU A 28 22.27 -15.21 -6.14
N GLN A 29 21.14 -15.85 -6.22
CA GLN A 29 20.98 -17.13 -6.93
C GLN A 29 21.26 -17.05 -8.44
N ASN A 30 21.05 -15.86 -9.02
CA ASN A 30 21.29 -15.62 -10.45
C ASN A 30 22.61 -14.89 -10.73
N ASN A 31 23.48 -14.70 -9.73
CA ASN A 31 24.71 -13.94 -9.83
C ASN A 31 24.52 -12.53 -10.44
N LEU A 32 23.45 -11.84 -10.01
CA LEU A 32 23.10 -10.50 -10.45
C LEU A 32 23.54 -9.47 -9.40
N GLU A 33 24.27 -8.46 -9.83
CA GLU A 33 24.62 -7.32 -8.98
C GLU A 33 23.38 -6.45 -8.76
N LEU A 34 23.03 -6.19 -7.51
CA LEU A 34 21.89 -5.37 -7.10
C LEU A 34 22.40 -4.08 -6.48
N GLU A 35 22.12 -2.94 -7.11
CA GLU A 35 22.58 -1.63 -6.65
C GLU A 35 21.89 -1.20 -5.35
N LYS A 36 20.56 -1.24 -5.33
CA LYS A 36 19.75 -0.77 -4.20
C LYS A 36 18.32 -1.27 -4.27
N ILE A 37 17.70 -1.46 -3.10
CA ILE A 37 16.25 -1.68 -2.98
C ILE A 37 15.60 -0.41 -2.41
N PHE A 38 14.58 0.09 -3.10
CA PHE A 38 13.75 1.20 -2.65
C PHE A 38 12.49 0.64 -2.00
N THR A 39 12.08 1.24 -0.88
CA THR A 39 10.93 0.73 -0.12
C THR A 39 10.00 1.86 0.29
N ASP A 40 8.68 1.64 0.16
CA ASP A 40 7.64 2.53 0.68
C ASP A 40 6.69 1.77 1.60
N GLN A 41 6.26 2.42 2.68
CA GLN A 41 5.21 1.93 3.58
C GLN A 41 3.93 2.73 3.37
N GLN A 42 3.27 2.51 2.24
CA GLN A 42 2.09 3.25 1.82
C GLN A 42 1.08 2.36 1.09
N THR A 43 -0.17 2.86 1.02
CA THR A 43 -1.24 2.16 0.31
C THR A 43 -0.89 1.91 -1.17
N GLY A 44 -1.39 0.80 -1.69
CA GLY A 44 -1.30 0.48 -3.13
C GLY A 44 -2.32 1.19 -4.02
N LYS A 45 -3.20 2.03 -3.45
CA LYS A 45 -4.30 2.67 -4.19
C LYS A 45 -3.84 3.79 -5.14
N ASN A 46 -2.69 4.40 -4.89
CA ASN A 46 -2.10 5.45 -5.74
C ASN A 46 -0.57 5.32 -5.81
N PHE A 47 0.04 6.09 -6.70
CA PHE A 47 1.49 6.13 -6.92
C PHE A 47 2.19 7.34 -6.27
N ASN A 48 1.51 8.11 -5.40
CA ASN A 48 2.16 9.20 -4.67
C ASN A 48 3.03 8.63 -3.54
N ARG A 49 4.20 8.08 -3.90
CA ARG A 49 5.16 7.38 -3.04
C ARG A 49 6.54 7.99 -3.23
N PRO A 50 7.09 8.67 -2.21
CA PRO A 50 8.31 9.45 -2.36
C PRO A 50 9.51 8.64 -2.85
N ARG A 51 9.71 7.43 -2.32
CA ARG A 51 10.84 6.57 -2.73
C ARG A 51 10.66 5.99 -4.13
N TYR A 52 9.43 5.64 -4.47
CA TYR A 52 9.09 5.19 -5.82
C TYR A 52 9.30 6.29 -6.86
N GLN A 53 8.91 7.52 -6.55
CA GLN A 53 9.11 8.66 -7.46
C GLN A 53 10.59 8.92 -7.69
N VAL A 54 11.40 8.96 -6.63
CA VAL A 54 12.86 9.09 -6.77
C VAL A 54 13.44 7.96 -7.62
N LEU A 55 13.03 6.71 -7.39
CA LEU A 55 13.49 5.57 -8.20
C LEU A 55 13.13 5.75 -9.67
N LYS A 56 11.88 6.14 -9.96
CA LYS A 56 11.35 6.29 -11.31
C LYS A 56 11.97 7.45 -12.07
N GLU A 57 12.08 8.62 -11.44
CA GLU A 57 12.42 9.88 -12.10
C GLU A 57 13.93 10.16 -12.07
N ASP A 58 14.59 9.86 -10.95
CA ASP A 58 15.97 10.27 -10.71
C ASP A 58 16.98 9.15 -10.89
N VAL A 59 16.59 7.88 -10.72
CA VAL A 59 17.54 6.76 -10.65
C VAL A 59 17.52 5.89 -11.90
N LEU A 60 16.35 5.37 -12.29
CA LEU A 60 16.23 4.44 -13.41
C LEU A 60 16.53 5.14 -14.76
N ARG A 61 17.31 4.45 -15.60
CA ARG A 61 17.67 4.91 -16.96
C ARG A 61 17.42 3.80 -17.97
N ALA A 62 17.37 4.16 -19.25
CA ALA A 62 17.25 3.19 -20.33
C ALA A 62 18.34 2.11 -20.24
N GLY A 63 17.93 0.86 -20.36
CA GLY A 63 18.78 -0.31 -20.21
C GLY A 63 18.90 -0.86 -18.79
N ASP A 64 18.33 -0.20 -17.77
CA ASP A 64 18.31 -0.71 -16.42
C ASP A 64 17.17 -1.73 -16.17
N GLU A 65 17.29 -2.50 -15.09
CA GLU A 65 16.29 -3.48 -14.67
C GLU A 65 15.68 -3.08 -13.32
N LEU A 66 14.35 -3.06 -13.26
CA LEU A 66 13.57 -2.92 -12.02
C LEU A 66 13.03 -4.29 -11.60
N ILE A 67 13.38 -4.74 -10.40
CA ILE A 67 12.96 -6.02 -9.83
C ILE A 67 11.92 -5.78 -8.74
N ILE A 68 10.74 -6.40 -8.91
CA ILE A 68 9.65 -6.38 -7.92
C ILE A 68 9.20 -7.80 -7.62
N THR A 69 8.65 -8.02 -6.42
CA THR A 69 8.19 -9.36 -6.02
C THR A 69 6.88 -9.75 -6.71
N GLU A 70 5.89 -8.90 -6.67
CA GLU A 70 4.52 -9.13 -7.15
C GLU A 70 4.02 -7.87 -7.89
N VAL A 71 3.08 -8.03 -8.82
CA VAL A 71 2.49 -6.89 -9.57
C VAL A 71 1.81 -5.90 -8.62
N ASP A 72 1.17 -6.37 -7.55
CA ASP A 72 0.48 -5.54 -6.58
C ASP A 72 1.43 -4.67 -5.72
N ARG A 73 2.74 -4.98 -5.69
CA ARG A 73 3.76 -4.13 -5.06
C ARG A 73 3.93 -2.83 -5.83
N LEU A 74 3.81 -2.88 -7.15
CA LEU A 74 3.82 -1.69 -7.98
C LEU A 74 2.54 -0.87 -7.76
N GLY A 75 1.36 -1.50 -7.86
CA GLY A 75 0.07 -0.85 -7.62
C GLY A 75 -1.08 -1.84 -7.55
N ARG A 76 -2.21 -1.40 -7.01
CA ARG A 76 -3.44 -2.19 -6.92
C ARG A 76 -4.57 -1.66 -7.81
N ASN A 77 -4.37 -0.51 -8.43
CA ASN A 77 -5.25 0.01 -9.47
C ASN A 77 -4.75 -0.53 -10.81
N LYS A 78 -5.59 -1.33 -11.48
CA LYS A 78 -5.23 -1.98 -12.76
C LYS A 78 -4.75 -0.97 -13.80
N GLN A 79 -5.52 0.10 -14.01
CA GLN A 79 -5.22 1.07 -15.06
C GLN A 79 -3.91 1.83 -14.80
N GLU A 80 -3.71 2.26 -13.55
CA GLU A 80 -2.47 2.96 -13.17
C GLU A 80 -1.25 2.02 -13.24
N THR A 81 -1.41 0.77 -12.79
CA THR A 81 -0.33 -0.22 -12.84
C THR A 81 0.09 -0.50 -14.28
N LEU A 82 -0.87 -0.66 -15.20
CA LEU A 82 -0.58 -0.87 -16.62
C LEU A 82 0.08 0.35 -17.26
N LYS A 83 -0.34 1.57 -16.91
CA LYS A 83 0.32 2.81 -17.36
C LYS A 83 1.78 2.90 -16.89
N GLU A 84 2.04 2.51 -15.62
CA GLU A 84 3.41 2.48 -15.09
C GLU A 84 4.28 1.45 -15.82
N LEU A 85 3.77 0.26 -16.08
CA LEU A 85 4.50 -0.77 -16.83
C LEU A 85 4.74 -0.36 -18.28
N GLN A 86 3.77 0.32 -18.89
CA GLN A 86 3.94 0.91 -20.22
C GLN A 86 5.02 1.99 -20.20
N TYR A 87 5.01 2.89 -19.21
CA TYR A 87 6.05 3.91 -19.03
C TYR A 87 7.45 3.29 -18.98
N TYR A 88 7.66 2.22 -18.18
CA TYR A 88 8.96 1.56 -18.12
C TYR A 88 9.39 0.96 -19.45
N ARG A 89 8.47 0.35 -20.16
CA ARG A 89 8.72 -0.19 -21.50
C ARG A 89 9.15 0.89 -22.48
N ASP A 90 8.39 1.99 -22.55
CA ASP A 90 8.63 3.10 -23.48
C ASP A 90 9.96 3.80 -23.17
N ASN A 91 10.41 3.80 -21.92
CA ASN A 91 11.70 4.34 -21.50
C ASN A 91 12.84 3.30 -21.53
N GLY A 92 12.62 2.12 -22.09
CA GLY A 92 13.64 1.08 -22.23
C GLY A 92 14.09 0.49 -20.88
N ILE A 93 13.27 0.56 -19.85
CA ILE A 93 13.53 -0.02 -18.54
C ILE A 93 12.82 -1.36 -18.46
N ARG A 94 13.56 -2.42 -18.14
CA ARG A 94 13.01 -3.76 -18.04
C ARG A 94 12.48 -4.02 -16.64
N VAL A 95 11.20 -4.38 -16.53
CA VAL A 95 10.59 -4.79 -15.26
C VAL A 95 10.61 -6.31 -15.16
N LYS A 96 11.22 -6.82 -14.08
CA LYS A 96 11.23 -8.23 -13.67
C LYS A 96 10.30 -8.41 -12.48
N ILE A 97 9.35 -9.30 -12.61
CA ILE A 97 8.34 -9.59 -11.59
C ILE A 97 8.55 -11.03 -11.12
N LEU A 98 8.96 -11.23 -9.85
CA LEU A 98 9.39 -12.54 -9.37
C LEU A 98 8.26 -13.57 -9.37
N GLU A 99 7.01 -13.15 -9.16
CA GLU A 99 5.84 -14.04 -9.28
C GLU A 99 5.50 -14.42 -10.72
N LEU A 100 6.12 -13.76 -11.73
CA LEU A 100 5.90 -14.02 -13.15
C LEU A 100 7.20 -14.49 -13.82
N PRO A 101 7.53 -15.79 -13.77
CA PRO A 101 8.80 -16.31 -14.28
C PRO A 101 9.09 -15.94 -15.73
N THR A 102 8.06 -15.76 -16.54
CA THR A 102 8.19 -15.36 -17.94
C THR A 102 8.82 -13.97 -18.12
N THR A 103 8.65 -13.08 -17.15
CA THR A 103 9.27 -11.74 -17.15
C THR A 103 10.79 -11.79 -16.85
N LEU A 104 11.22 -12.86 -16.19
CA LEU A 104 12.62 -13.08 -15.81
C LEU A 104 13.48 -13.58 -16.97
N MET A 105 12.84 -14.17 -17.98
CA MET A 105 13.52 -14.72 -19.14
C MET A 105 14.24 -13.63 -19.93
N ASN A 106 15.47 -13.89 -20.33
CA ASN A 106 16.20 -12.99 -21.21
C ASN A 106 15.79 -13.20 -22.68
N LEU A 107 14.80 -12.41 -23.13
CA LEU A 107 14.27 -12.51 -24.49
C LEU A 107 15.27 -12.11 -25.57
N SER A 108 16.32 -11.35 -25.24
CA SER A 108 17.36 -10.99 -26.21
C SER A 108 18.22 -12.19 -26.65
N LYS A 109 18.20 -13.28 -25.88
CA LYS A 109 18.88 -14.54 -26.20
C LYS A 109 18.07 -15.45 -27.14
N LEU A 110 16.83 -15.07 -27.46
CA LEU A 110 16.02 -15.80 -28.43
C LEU A 110 16.41 -15.34 -29.85
N ASP A 111 16.95 -16.26 -30.63
CA ASP A 111 17.38 -15.97 -32.01
C ASP A 111 16.20 -15.72 -32.98
N ASN A 112 15.01 -16.19 -32.61
CA ASN A 112 13.82 -16.06 -33.44
C ASN A 112 12.99 -14.84 -33.02
N ALA A 113 12.86 -13.86 -33.92
CA ALA A 113 12.08 -12.63 -33.72
C ALA A 113 10.58 -12.93 -33.42
N MET A 114 10.00 -13.93 -34.07
CA MET A 114 8.61 -14.35 -33.84
C MET A 114 8.44 -14.91 -32.40
N ALA A 115 9.37 -15.76 -31.95
CA ALA A 115 9.34 -16.29 -30.59
C ALA A 115 9.48 -15.18 -29.55
N ARG A 116 10.31 -14.17 -29.81
CA ARG A 116 10.46 -13.00 -28.94
C ARG A 116 9.16 -12.20 -28.84
N MET A 117 8.54 -11.88 -29.97
CA MET A 117 7.27 -11.15 -30.04
C MET A 117 6.14 -11.95 -29.33
N LEU A 118 6.09 -13.26 -29.50
CA LEU A 118 5.11 -14.10 -28.84
C LEU A 118 5.30 -14.09 -27.32
N MET A 119 6.52 -14.22 -26.83
CA MET A 119 6.81 -14.16 -25.39
C MET A 119 6.51 -12.79 -24.78
N GLU A 120 6.80 -11.71 -25.49
CA GLU A 120 6.41 -10.35 -25.06
C GLU A 120 4.89 -10.20 -24.97
N THR A 121 4.15 -10.76 -25.94
CA THR A 121 2.68 -10.77 -25.92
C THR A 121 2.14 -11.56 -24.74
N ILE A 122 2.68 -12.76 -24.48
CA ILE A 122 2.30 -13.61 -23.35
C ILE A 122 2.58 -12.85 -22.03
N ASN A 123 3.75 -12.23 -21.88
CA ASN A 123 4.09 -11.45 -20.68
C ASN A 123 3.09 -10.32 -20.44
N ASN A 124 2.72 -9.59 -21.50
CA ASN A 124 1.74 -8.50 -21.40
C ASN A 124 0.37 -9.04 -20.96
N MET A 125 -0.11 -10.12 -21.54
CA MET A 125 -1.37 -10.75 -21.18
C MET A 125 -1.37 -11.24 -19.72
N LEU A 126 -0.28 -11.84 -19.26
CA LEU A 126 -0.15 -12.28 -17.86
C LEU A 126 -0.15 -11.08 -16.90
N ILE A 127 0.58 -10.04 -17.20
CA ILE A 127 0.61 -8.81 -16.39
C ILE A 127 -0.80 -8.20 -16.29
N GLU A 128 -1.52 -8.12 -17.41
CA GLU A 128 -2.91 -7.62 -17.42
C GLU A 128 -3.84 -8.48 -16.58
N LEU A 129 -3.69 -9.81 -16.66
CA LEU A 129 -4.47 -10.76 -15.87
C LEU A 129 -4.21 -10.58 -14.37
N TYR A 130 -2.94 -10.52 -13.95
CA TYR A 130 -2.58 -10.32 -12.55
C TYR A 130 -3.04 -8.97 -12.01
N ALA A 131 -2.90 -7.90 -12.79
CA ALA A 131 -3.42 -6.59 -12.41
C ALA A 131 -4.96 -6.59 -12.28
N ALA A 132 -5.67 -7.32 -13.14
CA ALA A 132 -7.11 -7.49 -13.03
C ALA A 132 -7.52 -8.31 -11.80
N MET A 133 -6.79 -9.37 -11.48
CA MET A 133 -7.03 -10.19 -10.28
C MET A 133 -6.80 -9.38 -9.00
N ALA A 134 -5.73 -8.60 -8.93
CA ALA A 134 -5.44 -7.71 -7.79
C ALA A 134 -6.56 -6.67 -7.57
N GLN A 135 -7.10 -6.09 -8.65
CA GLN A 135 -8.23 -5.18 -8.59
C GLN A 135 -9.50 -5.87 -8.09
N ALA A 136 -9.82 -7.05 -8.64
CA ALA A 136 -11.01 -7.82 -8.24
C ALA A 136 -10.96 -8.25 -6.77
N GLU A 137 -9.78 -8.57 -6.24
CA GLU A 137 -9.61 -8.91 -4.83
C GLU A 137 -9.94 -7.72 -3.91
N ILE A 138 -9.50 -6.51 -4.28
CA ILE A 138 -9.82 -5.29 -3.54
C ILE A 138 -11.33 -5.04 -3.54
N GLU A 139 -11.97 -5.09 -4.70
CA GLU A 139 -13.41 -4.89 -4.84
C GLU A 139 -14.21 -5.90 -4.01
N LYS A 140 -13.80 -7.16 -4.02
CA LYS A 140 -14.40 -8.22 -3.21
C LYS A 140 -14.23 -7.96 -1.71
N LYS A 141 -13.07 -7.46 -1.28
CA LYS A 141 -12.79 -7.09 0.10
C LYS A 141 -13.62 -5.89 0.54
N GLU A 142 -13.69 -4.85 -0.27
CA GLU A 142 -14.51 -3.66 0.00
C GLU A 142 -16.01 -4.00 0.06
N LYS A 143 -16.49 -4.87 -0.83
CA LYS A 143 -17.88 -5.37 -0.81
C LYS A 143 -18.18 -6.10 0.50
N ARG A 144 -17.33 -7.07 0.89
CA ARG A 144 -17.50 -7.81 2.15
C ARG A 144 -17.48 -6.88 3.37
N GLN A 145 -16.64 -5.85 3.36
CA GLN A 145 -16.57 -4.87 4.43
C GLN A 145 -17.88 -4.08 4.54
N ARG A 146 -18.45 -3.61 3.41
CA ARG A 146 -19.75 -2.91 3.38
C ARG A 146 -20.87 -3.81 3.89
N GLU A 147 -20.97 -5.03 3.38
CA GLU A 147 -21.97 -6.02 3.81
C GLU A 147 -21.86 -6.30 5.32
N GLY A 148 -20.65 -6.39 5.87
CA GLY A 148 -20.42 -6.55 7.30
C GLY A 148 -20.88 -5.33 8.12
N ILE A 149 -20.64 -4.12 7.62
CA ILE A 149 -21.11 -2.87 8.24
C ILE A 149 -22.64 -2.79 8.21
N ASP A 150 -23.25 -3.07 7.07
CA ASP A 150 -24.70 -3.01 6.90
C ASP A 150 -25.41 -4.05 7.78
N SER A 151 -24.85 -5.24 7.88
CA SER A 151 -25.33 -6.30 8.78
C SER A 151 -25.28 -5.88 10.25
N LYS A 152 -24.20 -5.22 10.71
CA LYS A 152 -24.09 -4.70 12.08
C LYS A 152 -25.10 -3.58 12.33
N LYS A 153 -25.28 -2.67 11.39
CA LYS A 153 -26.31 -1.61 11.49
C LYS A 153 -27.71 -2.19 11.60
N ALA A 154 -28.03 -3.20 10.77
CA ALA A 154 -29.33 -3.85 10.80
C ALA A 154 -29.66 -4.57 12.13
N ARG A 155 -28.62 -5.04 12.86
CA ARG A 155 -28.75 -5.65 14.18
C ARG A 155 -28.71 -4.65 15.33
N GLY A 156 -28.56 -3.35 15.08
CA GLY A 156 -28.41 -2.33 16.11
C GLY A 156 -27.07 -2.36 16.86
N GLU A 157 -26.08 -3.07 16.33
CA GLU A 157 -24.72 -3.22 16.93
C GLU A 157 -23.75 -2.15 16.43
N TRP A 158 -24.25 -1.05 15.88
CA TRP A 158 -23.40 -0.03 15.26
C TRP A 158 -22.67 0.85 16.26
N ASP A 159 -23.28 1.10 17.42
CA ASP A 159 -22.71 1.98 18.44
C ASP A 159 -21.43 1.39 19.06
N ASP A 160 -21.33 0.06 19.08
CA ASP A 160 -20.15 -0.68 19.53
C ASP A 160 -19.09 -0.86 18.43
N TYR A 161 -19.36 -0.36 17.21
CA TYR A 161 -18.44 -0.52 16.09
C TYR A 161 -17.41 0.61 16.03
N GLY A 162 -16.15 0.24 16.10
CA GLY A 162 -15.05 1.19 15.97
C GLY A 162 -14.06 1.12 17.15
N ARG A 163 -13.30 2.19 17.30
CA ARG A 163 -12.40 2.30 18.46
C ARG A 163 -13.25 2.50 19.72
N PRO A 164 -13.05 1.71 20.78
CA PRO A 164 -13.75 1.90 22.03
C PRO A 164 -13.72 3.35 22.51
N ALA A 165 -14.82 3.82 23.04
CA ALA A 165 -14.87 5.13 23.68
C ALA A 165 -13.90 5.15 24.88
N VAL A 166 -13.27 6.27 25.13
CA VAL A 166 -12.33 6.42 26.26
C VAL A 166 -13.09 6.32 27.60
N MET A 167 -14.32 6.84 27.61
CA MET A 167 -15.26 6.77 28.75
C MET A 167 -16.69 7.03 28.25
N SER A 168 -17.70 6.85 29.09
CA SER A 168 -19.07 7.23 28.78
C SER A 168 -19.24 8.75 28.68
N ILE A 169 -20.33 9.20 28.03
CA ILE A 169 -20.63 10.64 27.95
C ILE A 169 -21.00 11.19 29.33
N ASP A 170 -21.73 10.41 30.13
CA ASP A 170 -22.14 10.80 31.45
C ASP A 170 -20.92 10.98 32.38
N GLU A 171 -20.01 10.02 32.40
CA GLU A 171 -18.74 10.12 33.14
C GLU A 171 -17.90 11.32 32.71
N PHE A 172 -17.80 11.57 31.40
CA PHE A 172 -17.10 12.76 30.91
C PHE A 172 -17.81 14.06 31.32
N SER A 173 -19.15 14.08 31.36
CA SER A 173 -19.94 15.24 31.78
C SER A 173 -19.64 15.63 33.24
N GLU A 174 -19.54 14.63 34.14
CA GLU A 174 -19.16 14.88 35.52
C GLU A 174 -17.79 15.56 35.64
N HIS A 175 -16.82 15.04 34.92
CA HIS A 175 -15.49 15.66 34.86
C HIS A 175 -15.49 17.05 34.23
N TYR A 176 -16.31 17.25 33.18
CA TYR A 176 -16.41 18.51 32.47
C TYR A 176 -17.03 19.63 33.30
N GLN A 177 -17.88 19.33 34.30
CA GLN A 177 -18.41 20.31 35.23
C GLN A 177 -17.31 21.09 35.98
N LYS A 178 -16.19 20.46 36.28
CA LYS A 178 -15.02 21.12 36.90
C LYS A 178 -14.38 22.18 36.00
N VAL A 179 -14.51 22.02 34.67
CA VAL A 179 -14.05 23.01 33.71
C VAL A 179 -15.08 24.15 33.59
N VAL A 180 -16.37 23.83 33.62
CA VAL A 180 -17.46 24.80 33.58
C VAL A 180 -17.46 25.68 34.85
N SER A 181 -17.19 25.07 36.01
CA SER A 181 -17.06 25.84 37.29
C SER A 181 -15.78 26.68 37.41
N GLY A 182 -14.82 26.48 36.48
CA GLY A 182 -13.54 27.18 36.51
C GLY A 182 -12.51 26.57 37.49
N GLU A 183 -12.80 25.42 38.09
CA GLU A 183 -11.90 24.72 39.02
C GLU A 183 -10.63 24.24 38.34
N ILE A 184 -10.74 23.72 37.10
CA ILE A 184 -9.59 23.28 36.30
C ILE A 184 -9.68 23.78 34.85
N ARG A 185 -8.53 23.90 34.20
CA ARG A 185 -8.49 24.28 32.78
C ARG A 185 -8.72 23.09 31.85
N PRO A 186 -9.27 23.31 30.64
CA PRO A 186 -9.47 22.25 29.66
C PRO A 186 -8.22 21.38 29.41
N PHE A 187 -7.05 22.01 29.37
CA PHE A 187 -5.77 21.30 29.17
C PHE A 187 -5.45 20.34 30.33
N GLU A 188 -5.72 20.76 31.55
CA GLU A 188 -5.49 19.94 32.75
C GLU A 188 -6.42 18.73 32.77
N LEU A 189 -7.71 18.92 32.42
CA LEU A 189 -8.65 17.81 32.29
C LEU A 189 -8.22 16.84 31.19
N MET A 190 -7.79 17.33 30.01
CA MET A 190 -7.26 16.47 28.93
C MET A 190 -6.09 15.61 29.43
N LYS A 191 -5.18 16.20 30.22
CA LYS A 191 -4.03 15.49 30.78
C LYS A 191 -4.44 14.45 31.82
N GLN A 192 -5.37 14.78 32.71
CA GLN A 192 -5.89 13.86 33.73
C GLN A 192 -6.58 12.62 33.11
N LEU A 193 -7.37 12.85 32.07
CA LEU A 193 -8.12 11.77 31.39
C LEU A 193 -7.33 11.07 30.29
N GLY A 194 -6.08 11.47 30.04
CA GLY A 194 -5.26 10.90 28.96
C GLY A 194 -5.85 11.11 27.56
N MET A 195 -6.67 12.17 27.39
CA MET A 195 -7.36 12.44 26.13
C MET A 195 -6.58 13.36 25.20
N SER A 196 -6.61 13.07 23.90
CA SER A 196 -6.14 14.01 22.88
C SER A 196 -7.10 15.20 22.76
N LYS A 197 -6.58 16.35 22.30
CA LYS A 197 -7.38 17.55 22.09
C LYS A 197 -8.61 17.30 21.20
N SER A 198 -8.45 16.54 20.12
CA SER A 198 -9.55 16.19 19.20
C SER A 198 -10.62 15.34 19.88
N THR A 199 -10.22 14.38 20.72
CA THR A 199 -11.14 13.53 21.47
C THR A 199 -11.92 14.37 22.50
N TYR A 200 -11.24 15.21 23.27
CA TYR A 200 -11.86 16.09 24.25
C TYR A 200 -12.95 16.97 23.62
N TYR A 201 -12.62 17.72 22.56
CA TYR A 201 -13.62 18.61 21.94
C TYR A 201 -14.76 17.87 21.25
N ARG A 202 -14.56 16.62 20.82
CA ARG A 202 -15.64 15.76 20.33
C ARG A 202 -16.63 15.41 21.44
N TYR A 203 -16.16 15.13 22.66
CA TYR A 203 -17.02 14.89 23.83
C TYR A 203 -17.76 16.18 24.24
N VAL A 204 -17.05 17.31 24.30
CA VAL A 204 -17.67 18.61 24.60
C VAL A 204 -18.80 18.95 23.63
N LYS A 205 -18.59 18.67 22.34
CA LYS A 205 -19.64 18.86 21.32
C LYS A 205 -20.87 18.01 21.59
N ARG A 206 -20.67 16.73 21.92
CA ARG A 206 -21.78 15.81 22.22
C ARG A 206 -22.59 16.16 23.49
N ILE A 207 -21.98 16.82 24.46
CA ILE A 207 -22.70 17.31 25.65
C ILE A 207 -23.55 18.55 25.33
N LYS A 208 -23.15 19.34 24.34
CA LYS A 208 -23.83 20.57 23.94
C LYS A 208 -24.95 20.37 22.92
N GLU A 209 -24.99 19.22 22.26
CA GLU A 209 -26.07 18.77 21.37
C GLU A 209 -27.20 18.14 22.16
#